data_6622c06581b725706635a2eee1b025af
#
_entry.id   6622c06581b725706635a2eee1b025af
#
_cell.length_a   1.000
_cell.length_b   1.000
_cell.length_c   1.000
_cell.angle_alpha   90.00
_cell.angle_beta   90.00
_cell.angle_gamma   90.00
#
_symmetry.space_group_name_H-M   'P 1'
#
loop_
_entity.id
_entity.type
_entity.pdbx_description
1 polymer ?
#
loop_
_entity_poly.entity_id
_entity_poly.type
_entity_poly.pdbx_seq_one_letter_code
_entity_poly.pdbx_strand_id
1 'polypeptide(L)' 'MHSFKGKSVHFDDRYLHVELEDGRIISTPMTWYPELRKASFNQLSNYTFICRGTGIEWPELDYHLSIGSMLAEKSGTKAA' A
#
# COMPACT_ATOMS: atom_id res chain seq x y z
N MET A 1 7.61 15.11 12.71
CA MET A 1 7.50 14.47 12.27
C MET A 1 6.69 14.23 11.37
N HIS A 2 6.74 13.51 10.66
CA HIS A 2 6.00 13.30 9.60
C HIS A 2 5.25 12.09 9.72
N SER A 3 3.98 12.12 9.59
CA SER A 3 3.23 10.91 9.46
C SER A 3 2.85 10.80 8.04
N PHE A 4 2.93 9.62 7.50
CA PHE A 4 2.57 9.39 6.12
C PHE A 4 1.13 8.91 6.11
N LYS A 5 0.22 9.87 6.00
CA LYS A 5 -1.20 9.56 6.01
C LYS A 5 -1.71 9.39 4.60
N GLY A 6 -2.40 8.28 4.37
CA GLY A 6 -2.94 7.99 3.05
C GLY A 6 -4.22 8.74 2.78
N LYS A 7 -4.40 9.14 1.54
CA LYS A 7 -5.61 9.79 1.10
C LYS A 7 -6.40 8.85 0.20
N SER A 8 -5.73 8.17 -0.70
CA SER A 8 -6.40 7.22 -1.58
C SER A 8 -5.42 6.17 -2.06
N VAL A 9 -5.95 5.06 -2.52
CA VAL A 9 -5.16 3.96 -3.03
C VAL A 9 -5.63 3.68 -4.45
N HIS A 10 -4.68 3.56 -5.36
CA HIS A 10 -4.94 3.20 -6.73
C HIS A 10 -4.03 2.05 -7.10
N PHE A 11 -4.39 1.27 -8.08
CA PHE A 11 -3.56 0.16 -8.47
C PHE A 11 -3.79 -0.19 -9.92
N ASP A 12 -2.76 -0.77 -10.52
CA ASP A 12 -2.89 -1.31 -11.86
C ASP A 12 -2.17 -2.65 -11.84
N ASP A 13 -1.93 -3.24 -13.00
CA ASP A 13 -1.34 -4.57 -13.03
C ASP A 13 0.14 -4.56 -12.67
N ARG A 14 0.75 -3.40 -12.52
CA ARG A 14 2.16 -3.30 -12.21
C ARG A 14 2.47 -2.70 -10.86
N TYR A 15 1.70 -1.68 -10.46
CA TYR A 15 2.04 -0.91 -9.27
C TYR A 15 0.87 -0.70 -8.36
N LEU A 16 1.19 -0.60 -7.09
CA LEU A 16 0.26 -0.11 -6.08
C LEU A 16 0.67 1.32 -5.80
N HIS A 17 -0.28 2.25 -5.93
CA HIS A 17 -0.03 3.66 -5.74
C HIS A 17 -0.82 4.15 -4.54
N VAL A 18 -0.15 4.80 -3.61
CA VAL A 18 -0.84 5.40 -2.46
C VAL A 18 -0.61 6.89 -2.51
N GLU A 19 -1.70 7.63 -2.64
CA GLU A 19 -1.62 9.09 -2.59
C GLU A 19 -1.70 9.52 -1.14
N LEU A 20 -0.80 10.37 -0.73
CA LEU A 20 -0.75 10.85 0.65
C LEU A 20 -1.50 12.16 0.75
N GLU A 21 -1.86 12.52 1.97
CA GLU A 21 -2.60 13.76 2.21
C GLU A 21 -1.82 14.99 1.82
N ASP A 22 -0.50 14.92 1.81
CA ASP A 22 0.32 16.06 1.42
C ASP A 22 0.52 16.15 -0.09
N GLY A 23 -0.10 15.27 -0.85
CA GLY A 23 -0.03 15.32 -2.31
C GLY A 23 0.99 14.41 -2.96
N ARG A 24 1.86 13.80 -2.17
CA ARG A 24 2.84 12.88 -2.73
C ARG A 24 2.21 11.54 -3.04
N ILE A 25 2.80 10.83 -3.96
CA ILE A 25 2.34 9.50 -4.31
C ILE A 25 3.49 8.52 -4.14
N ILE A 26 3.23 7.44 -3.45
CA ILE A 26 4.19 6.37 -3.29
C ILE A 26 3.73 5.21 -4.16
N SER A 27 4.62 4.75 -5.04
CA SER A 27 4.29 3.63 -5.92
C SER A 27 5.27 2.50 -5.66
N THR A 28 4.74 1.31 -5.46
CA THR A 28 5.57 0.13 -5.24
C THR A 28 5.10 -0.98 -6.15
N PRO A 29 6.00 -1.88 -6.54
CA PRO A 29 5.59 -2.95 -7.46
C PRO A 29 4.60 -3.89 -6.82
N MET A 30 3.59 -4.28 -7.55
CA MET A 30 2.61 -5.25 -7.06
C MET A 30 3.25 -6.60 -6.77
N THR A 31 4.39 -6.88 -7.37
CA THR A 31 5.09 -8.13 -7.11
C THR A 31 5.55 -8.26 -5.65
N TRP A 32 5.59 -7.14 -4.93
CA TRP A 32 5.94 -7.19 -3.51
C TRP A 32 4.78 -7.75 -2.67
N TYR A 33 3.58 -7.82 -3.23
CA TYR A 33 2.37 -8.18 -2.47
C TYR A 33 1.62 -9.29 -3.17
N PRO A 34 2.10 -10.54 -3.04
CA PRO A 34 1.44 -11.65 -3.76
C PRO A 34 -0.03 -11.80 -3.44
N GLU A 35 -0.43 -11.52 -2.21
CA GLU A 35 -1.83 -11.62 -1.85
C GLU A 35 -2.67 -10.60 -2.60
N LEU A 36 -2.13 -9.41 -2.82
CA LEU A 36 -2.87 -8.40 -3.55
C LEU A 36 -2.93 -8.71 -5.03
N ARG A 37 -1.86 -9.32 -5.55
CA ARG A 37 -1.85 -9.67 -6.96
C ARG A 37 -2.90 -10.73 -7.31
N LYS A 38 -3.23 -11.57 -6.35
CA LYS A 38 -4.22 -12.61 -6.58
C LYS A 38 -5.64 -12.11 -6.39
N ALA A 39 -5.80 -10.96 -5.81
CA ALA A 39 -7.11 -10.46 -5.45
C ALA A 39 -7.84 -9.92 -6.66
N SER A 40 -9.16 -9.91 -6.59
CA SER A 40 -9.97 -9.33 -7.65
C SER A 40 -9.97 -7.81 -7.53
N PHE A 41 -10.38 -7.16 -8.58
CA PHE A 41 -10.50 -5.71 -8.57
C PHE A 41 -11.42 -5.26 -7.45
N ASN A 42 -12.54 -5.94 -7.26
CA ASN A 42 -13.45 -5.58 -6.19
C ASN A 42 -12.82 -5.72 -4.82
N GLN A 43 -12.06 -6.77 -4.61
CA GLN A 43 -11.39 -6.95 -3.33
C GLN A 43 -10.35 -5.87 -3.09
N LEU A 44 -9.59 -5.51 -4.11
CA LEU A 44 -8.58 -4.48 -3.98
C LEU A 44 -9.21 -3.11 -3.76
N SER A 45 -10.41 -2.90 -4.27
CA SER A 45 -11.10 -1.63 -4.10
C SER A 45 -11.69 -1.47 -2.71
N ASN A 46 -11.85 -2.57 -1.99
CA ASN A 46 -12.42 -2.53 -0.64
C ASN A 46 -11.34 -2.42 0.41
N TYR A 47 -10.67 -1.29 0.41
CA TYR A 47 -9.64 -1.04 1.41
C TYR A 47 -10.13 0.02 2.38
N THR A 48 -9.50 0.07 3.53
CA THR A 48 -9.76 1.14 4.46
C THR A 48 -8.43 1.56 5.07
N PHE A 49 -8.35 2.82 5.45
CA PHE A 49 -7.15 3.27 6.13
C PHE A 49 -7.30 3.00 7.62
N ILE A 50 -6.21 2.55 8.24
CA ILE A 50 -6.17 2.24 9.66
C ILE A 50 -5.00 2.97 10.29
N CYS A 51 -4.89 2.94 11.59
CA CYS A 51 -3.79 3.56 12.33
C CYS A 51 -3.67 5.05 12.00
N ARG A 52 -4.80 5.73 12.01
CA ARG A 52 -4.87 7.16 11.73
C ARG A 52 -4.36 7.50 10.34
N GLY A 53 -4.59 6.61 9.40
CA GLY A 53 -4.22 6.85 8.02
C GLY A 53 -2.82 6.39 7.64
N THR A 54 -2.06 5.82 8.58
CA THR A 54 -0.70 5.37 8.26
C THR A 54 -0.67 3.92 7.81
N GLY A 55 -1.79 3.23 7.86
CA GLY A 55 -1.88 1.85 7.39
C GLY A 55 -3.06 1.68 6.48
N ILE A 56 -3.04 0.61 5.70
CA ILE A 56 -4.11 0.25 4.79
C ILE A 56 -4.50 -1.17 5.10
N GLU A 57 -5.79 -1.43 5.15
CA GLU A 57 -6.27 -2.78 5.40
C GLU A 57 -7.23 -3.19 4.29
N TRP A 58 -7.11 -4.43 3.87
CA TRP A 58 -8.05 -5.05 2.96
C TRP A 58 -8.75 -6.15 3.74
N PRO A 59 -9.91 -5.85 4.33
CA PRO A 59 -10.55 -6.80 5.25
C PRO A 59 -10.88 -8.14 4.62
N GLU A 60 -11.29 -8.13 3.37
CA GLU A 60 -11.64 -9.39 2.71
C GLU A 60 -10.44 -10.29 2.50
N LEU A 61 -9.25 -9.72 2.47
CA LEU A 61 -8.03 -10.49 2.25
C LEU A 61 -7.27 -10.74 3.54
N ASP A 62 -7.78 -10.19 4.65
CA ASP A 62 -7.10 -10.29 5.94
C ASP A 62 -5.65 -9.81 5.79
N TYR A 63 -5.46 -8.71 5.10
CA TYR A 63 -4.13 -8.22 4.77
C TYR A 63 -4.04 -6.73 5.08
N HIS A 64 -2.95 -6.32 5.69
CA HIS A 64 -2.75 -4.90 5.90
C HIS A 64 -1.30 -4.53 5.66
N LEU A 65 -1.09 -3.27 5.36
CA LEU A 65 0.17 -2.77 4.90
C LEU A 65 0.44 -1.43 5.55
N SER A 66 1.61 -1.25 6.09
CA SER A 66 2.02 0.05 6.62
C SER A 66 2.55 0.89 5.49
N ILE A 67 2.10 2.14 5.40
CA ILE A 67 2.60 3.04 4.38
C ILE A 67 4.09 3.29 4.59
N GLY A 68 4.51 3.36 5.84
CA GLY A 68 5.93 3.51 6.12
C GLY A 68 6.77 2.38 5.57
N SER A 69 6.23 1.19 5.55
CA SER A 69 6.98 0.05 5.01
C SER A 69 7.11 0.11 3.50
N MET A 70 6.25 0.85 2.83
CA MET A 70 6.39 1.02 1.39
C MET A 70 7.58 1.93 1.08
N LEU A 71 7.87 2.84 1.97
CA LEU A 71 9.01 3.72 1.81
C LEU A 71 10.32 3.05 2.17
N ALA A 72 10.25 2.13 3.10
CA ALA A 72 11.42 1.37 3.48
C ALA A 72 11.67 0.39 2.38
N GLU A 73 12.80 0.46 1.68
CA GLU A 73 12.93 -0.33 0.59
C GLU A 73 13.16 -1.69 0.87
N LYS A 74 12.39 -2.57 0.35
CA LYS A 74 12.56 -3.95 0.51
C LYS A 74 13.79 -4.40 -0.18
N SER A 75 14.06 -3.81 -1.30
CA SER A 75 15.21 -4.21 -2.04
C SER A 75 16.46 -3.89 -1.29
N GLY A 76 16.44 -2.84 -0.54
CA GLY A 76 17.60 -2.50 0.22
C GLY A 76 17.83 -3.46 1.32
N THR A 77 16.77 -4.05 1.72
CA THR A 77 16.95 -4.94 2.76
C THR A 77 17.62 -6.14 2.31
N LYS A 78 17.57 -6.33 1.24
CA LYS A 78 18.16 -7.36 0.87
C LYS A 78 19.22 -7.13 0.35
N ALA A 79 19.32 -6.46 0.26
CA ALA A 79 20.20 -6.25 -0.22
C ALA A 79 20.93 -6.71 -0.36
N ALA A 80 20.82 -6.84 -0.39
CA ALA A 80 21.53 -7.30 -0.58
C ALA A 80 21.82 -7.56 -0.78
#